data_8d03ad3590df86a5ceba0ed7faa4a9e7
#
_entry.id   8d03ad3590df86a5ceba0ed7faa4a9e7
#
_cell.length_a   1.000
_cell.length_b   1.000
_cell.length_c   1.000
_cell.angle_alpha   90.00
_cell.angle_beta   90.00
_cell.angle_gamma   90.00
#
_symmetry.space_group_name_H-M   'P 1'
#
loop_
_entity.id
_entity.type
_entity.pdbx_description
1 polymer ?
#
loop_
_entity_poly.entity_id
_entity_poly.type
_entity_poly.pdbx_seq_one_letter_code
_entity_poly.pdbx_strand_id
1 'polypeptide(L)'
;MWQHIIGGIFLQLKPLFAAFAIALAATPAIAQDKQVTTTTSEKKSEDDSKFPPLPDDKSIDQSANIGGRTIRYKATVGTISVRDDKGKEIGQVVYTAYTVPGGGTDRPVTFAFNGGPGASSVYLNMGAIGPKRVQFGAQGNAPSDSPVTTDNANSWLDFTDLVFIDPVGTGFSRSLVDPDETKKHFYANDPDIEYLSKVVFDWLVKEGRLRSPKYLVGESYGGYRVPRIAYELQSQIGVGVSGIVLVSPYLDPASGAGSTALSPLPWMIDLPSMAAAHMERQGRLTPQAMQDVVAYTRGQFATDLLQGRSDPAAVNRLVDHVTELTGLDRDLVAKLGGRVDAGTYLREVHRAEGKIGSVYDSNVTAYDPFPWSAERQSNDPILDALIAPTTSAMVDFVTRTVGWKTTARYHALSYEVNQAWDRGKPDDTPVQDLRKAIANDPNMAVMIAHGWDDLSCPFMASRLIVDQMPDFGMADRVKLDVYPGGHMFYSRSDSGASFKADARALFHR
;
A
#
# COMPACT_ATOMS: atom_id res chain seq x y z
N MET A 1 -30.78 -7.39 44.25
CA MET A 1 -30.76 -8.33 45.37
C MET A 1 -30.17 -9.62 44.84
N TRP A 2 -29.10 -10.01 45.44
CA TRP A 2 -28.18 -11.15 45.29
C TRP A 2 -26.93 -10.85 44.47
N GLN A 3 -25.92 -10.41 45.23
CA GLN A 3 -24.47 -10.50 45.00
C GLN A 3 -23.94 -11.82 45.58
N HIS A 4 -22.72 -12.14 45.14
CA HIS A 4 -21.75 -13.14 45.63
C HIS A 4 -21.94 -14.55 45.10
N ILE A 5 -20.90 -15.28 44.68
CA ILE A 5 -19.55 -15.60 45.13
C ILE A 5 -18.93 -16.48 44.07
N ILE A 6 -17.67 -16.39 43.67
CA ILE A 6 -16.42 -17.15 43.87
C ILE A 6 -15.47 -16.74 42.74
N GLY A 7 -14.29 -16.26 42.85
CA GLY A 7 -13.22 -16.47 43.79
C GLY A 7 -12.22 -17.57 43.34
N GLY A 8 -11.03 -17.13 42.78
CA GLY A 8 -9.80 -17.92 42.76
C GLY A 8 -9.42 -18.44 41.35
N ILE A 9 -8.26 -18.40 40.86
CA ILE A 9 -6.87 -18.44 41.33
C ILE A 9 -6.01 -17.98 40.13
N PHE A 10 -5.28 -16.87 40.26
CA PHE A 10 -4.19 -16.54 39.32
C PHE A 10 -2.92 -17.22 39.83
N LEU A 11 -2.38 -18.19 39.07
CA LEU A 11 -1.03 -18.67 39.26
C LEU A 11 -0.06 -17.76 38.49
N GLN A 12 0.69 -16.92 39.21
CA GLN A 12 1.86 -16.23 38.67
C GLN A 12 3.07 -17.17 38.68
N LEU A 13 3.57 -17.50 37.52
CA LEU A 13 4.90 -18.09 37.36
C LEU A 13 5.91 -16.95 37.14
N LYS A 14 6.77 -16.72 38.12
CA LYS A 14 7.96 -15.89 38.00
C LYS A 14 9.12 -16.73 37.44
N PRO A 15 9.92 -16.23 36.46
CA PRO A 15 11.17 -16.89 36.12
C PRO A 15 12.27 -16.58 37.11
N LEU A 16 12.94 -17.63 37.60
CA LEU A 16 14.18 -17.57 38.38
C LEU A 16 15.35 -17.14 37.49
N PHE A 17 15.96 -16.01 37.79
CA PHE A 17 17.30 -15.70 37.27
C PHE A 17 18.36 -16.25 38.24
N ALA A 18 19.18 -17.19 37.80
CA ALA A 18 20.38 -17.63 38.50
C ALA A 18 21.52 -16.67 38.20
N ALA A 19 21.99 -15.94 39.22
CA ALA A 19 23.19 -15.13 39.14
C ALA A 19 24.44 -15.98 39.33
N PHE A 20 25.33 -16.00 38.34
CA PHE A 20 26.68 -16.49 38.45
C PHE A 20 27.62 -15.34 38.87
N ALA A 21 28.16 -15.39 40.07
CA ALA A 21 29.21 -14.49 40.54
C ALA A 21 30.59 -15.01 40.10
N ILE A 22 31.31 -14.21 39.33
CA ILE A 22 32.71 -14.39 39.05
C ILE A 22 33.52 -13.42 39.90
N ALA A 23 34.37 -13.96 40.78
CA ALA A 23 35.29 -13.21 41.61
C ALA A 23 36.47 -12.70 40.76
N LEU A 24 36.75 -11.39 40.78
CA LEU A 24 37.98 -10.79 40.28
C LEU A 24 38.92 -10.53 41.40
N ALA A 25 40.12 -11.08 41.27
CA ALA A 25 41.25 -10.83 42.16
C ALA A 25 41.86 -9.44 41.87
N ALA A 26 42.13 -8.68 42.95
CA ALA A 26 42.81 -7.40 42.88
C ALA A 26 44.31 -7.55 42.87
N THR A 27 45.02 -6.78 42.01
CA THR A 27 46.44 -6.50 42.12
C THR A 27 46.67 -4.98 42.18
N PRO A 28 47.73 -4.48 42.89
CA PRO A 28 47.79 -3.13 43.40
C PRO A 28 48.35 -2.11 42.42
N ALA A 29 47.89 -0.87 42.58
CA ALA A 29 48.26 0.32 41.84
C ALA A 29 49.67 0.81 42.22
N ILE A 30 50.45 1.19 41.20
CA ILE A 30 51.63 2.03 41.35
C ILE A 30 51.25 3.44 40.85
N ALA A 31 51.43 4.41 41.75
CA ALA A 31 51.22 5.82 41.49
C ALA A 31 52.40 6.38 40.66
N GLN A 32 52.08 7.10 39.62
CA GLN A 32 53.05 8.02 38.96
C GLN A 32 52.41 9.36 38.66
N ASP A 33 53.24 10.39 38.81
CA ASP A 33 52.99 11.81 38.94
C ASP A 33 52.25 12.53 37.83
N LYS A 34 51.53 13.57 38.25
CA LYS A 34 50.84 14.56 37.42
C LYS A 34 51.81 15.40 36.56
N GLN A 35 51.58 15.42 35.26
CA GLN A 35 51.89 16.60 34.44
C GLN A 35 50.54 17.19 33.96
N VAL A 36 50.27 18.41 34.41
CA VAL A 36 49.13 19.21 33.94
C VAL A 36 49.50 19.79 32.58
N THR A 37 48.95 19.21 31.55
CA THR A 37 48.93 19.81 30.21
C THR A 37 47.53 20.38 29.98
N THR A 38 47.41 21.69 30.03
CA THR A 38 46.18 22.41 29.67
C THR A 38 45.93 22.25 28.18
N THR A 39 45.16 21.26 27.81
CA THR A 39 44.65 21.15 26.45
C THR A 39 43.26 21.83 26.45
N THR A 40 43.19 22.96 25.82
CA THR A 40 41.94 23.63 25.44
C THR A 40 41.18 22.66 24.55
N SER A 41 40.22 21.93 25.09
CA SER A 41 39.27 21.17 24.29
C SER A 41 38.35 22.19 23.61
N GLU A 42 38.62 22.44 22.34
CA GLU A 42 37.57 22.94 21.44
C GLU A 42 36.40 21.94 21.54
N LYS A 43 35.27 22.42 22.05
CA LYS A 43 33.98 21.70 21.90
C LYS A 43 33.73 21.59 20.41
N LYS A 44 34.12 20.48 19.79
CA LYS A 44 33.52 20.04 18.56
C LYS A 44 32.03 19.95 18.83
N SER A 45 31.26 20.75 18.15
CA SER A 45 29.81 20.62 18.11
C SER A 45 29.51 19.18 17.69
N GLU A 46 28.87 18.40 18.55
CA GLU A 46 28.24 17.12 18.21
C GLU A 46 27.02 17.43 17.31
N ASP A 47 27.30 17.76 16.06
CA ASP A 47 26.32 17.80 14.97
C ASP A 47 26.86 16.96 13.80
N ASP A 48 27.31 15.77 14.10
CA ASP A 48 27.45 14.72 13.12
C ASP A 48 26.07 14.06 12.98
N SER A 49 25.27 14.57 12.06
CA SER A 49 24.02 13.94 11.62
C SER A 49 24.28 12.44 11.40
N LYS A 50 23.52 11.59 12.06
CA LYS A 50 23.58 10.12 11.98
C LYS A 50 23.52 9.57 10.55
N PHE A 51 23.25 10.42 9.57
CA PHE A 51 23.06 10.05 8.18
C PHE A 51 23.90 10.96 7.27
N PRO A 52 24.62 10.41 6.31
CA PRO A 52 25.30 11.22 5.28
C PRO A 52 24.23 12.06 4.55
N PRO A 53 24.58 13.32 4.12
CA PRO A 53 23.63 14.17 3.41
C PRO A 53 23.16 13.49 2.13
N LEU A 54 21.85 13.68 1.80
CA LEU A 54 21.35 13.29 0.49
C LEU A 54 21.90 14.24 -0.58
N PRO A 55 22.14 13.75 -1.81
CA PRO A 55 22.61 14.61 -2.90
C PRO A 55 21.58 15.69 -3.26
N ASP A 56 22.08 16.77 -3.89
CA ASP A 56 21.21 17.75 -4.55
C ASP A 56 20.37 17.10 -5.64
N ASP A 57 19.25 17.75 -5.99
CA ASP A 57 18.39 17.30 -7.08
C ASP A 57 19.16 17.06 -8.36
N LYS A 58 18.86 15.96 -9.04
CA LYS A 58 19.50 15.61 -10.30
C LYS A 58 18.48 15.25 -11.37
N SER A 59 18.68 15.82 -12.55
CA SER A 59 17.82 15.58 -13.70
C SER A 59 18.62 15.10 -14.90
N ILE A 60 18.01 14.24 -15.71
CA ILE A 60 18.54 13.80 -17.00
C ILE A 60 17.42 13.76 -18.04
N ASP A 61 17.79 13.93 -19.31
CA ASP A 61 16.87 13.73 -20.43
C ASP A 61 16.82 12.24 -20.80
N GLN A 62 15.62 11.74 -20.99
CA GLN A 62 15.32 10.35 -21.30
C GLN A 62 14.24 10.25 -22.38
N SER A 63 14.03 9.03 -22.90
CA SER A 63 12.89 8.72 -23.75
C SER A 63 12.37 7.33 -23.45
N ALA A 64 11.08 7.11 -23.77
CA ALA A 64 10.43 5.81 -23.74
C ALA A 64 9.43 5.67 -24.89
N ASN A 65 9.23 4.45 -25.36
CA ASN A 65 8.15 4.14 -26.29
C ASN A 65 6.88 3.86 -25.49
N ILE A 66 5.90 4.76 -25.58
CA ILE A 66 4.63 4.69 -24.87
C ILE A 66 3.50 4.61 -25.88
N GLY A 67 2.82 3.47 -25.92
CA GLY A 67 1.73 3.25 -26.88
C GLY A 67 2.16 3.43 -28.35
N GLY A 68 3.35 2.99 -28.71
CA GLY A 68 3.91 3.09 -30.07
C GLY A 68 4.50 4.46 -30.44
N ARG A 69 4.55 5.41 -29.50
CA ARG A 69 5.13 6.75 -29.70
C ARG A 69 6.33 6.96 -28.79
N THR A 70 7.41 7.53 -29.33
CA THR A 70 8.56 7.95 -28.52
C THR A 70 8.24 9.25 -27.80
N ILE A 71 8.16 9.20 -26.48
CA ILE A 71 8.00 10.36 -25.60
C ILE A 71 9.35 10.72 -25.00
N ARG A 72 9.81 11.96 -25.25
CA ARG A 72 10.99 12.52 -24.58
C ARG A 72 10.54 13.16 -23.27
N TYR A 73 11.30 12.95 -22.19
CA TYR A 73 10.99 13.48 -20.88
C TYR A 73 12.26 13.74 -20.07
N LYS A 74 12.12 14.57 -19.06
CA LYS A 74 13.13 14.77 -18.02
C LYS A 74 12.80 13.85 -16.84
N ALA A 75 13.76 13.04 -16.41
CA ALA A 75 13.68 12.27 -15.17
C ALA A 75 14.47 13.02 -14.08
N THR A 76 13.82 13.34 -12.98
CA THR A 76 14.41 14.06 -11.84
C THR A 76 14.27 13.22 -10.58
N VAL A 77 15.37 13.07 -9.83
CA VAL A 77 15.34 12.60 -8.45
C VAL A 77 15.72 13.78 -7.57
N GLY A 78 14.88 14.07 -6.59
CA GLY A 78 15.08 15.23 -5.74
C GLY A 78 14.51 15.03 -4.34
N THR A 79 14.71 16.05 -3.50
CA THR A 79 14.35 16.02 -2.09
C THR A 79 13.49 17.22 -1.71
N ILE A 80 12.48 16.99 -0.88
CA ILE A 80 11.69 18.01 -0.18
C ILE A 80 11.95 17.87 1.32
N SER A 81 12.36 18.97 1.97
CA SER A 81 12.53 19.03 3.42
C SER A 81 11.18 19.10 4.12
N VAL A 82 10.97 18.25 5.12
CA VAL A 82 9.83 18.36 6.04
C VAL A 82 10.28 19.13 7.28
N ARG A 83 9.54 20.18 7.66
CA ARG A 83 9.84 21.04 8.79
C ARG A 83 8.72 21.03 9.81
N ASP A 84 9.10 21.11 11.09
CA ASP A 84 8.17 21.32 12.18
C ASP A 84 7.65 22.78 12.23
N ASP A 85 6.73 23.08 13.15
CA ASP A 85 6.13 24.39 13.34
C ASP A 85 7.15 25.50 13.73
N LYS A 86 8.35 25.10 14.16
CA LYS A 86 9.47 26.01 14.48
C LYS A 86 10.41 26.22 13.32
N GLY A 87 10.13 25.58 12.17
CA GLY A 87 10.97 25.66 10.96
C GLY A 87 12.19 24.73 10.98
N LYS A 88 12.37 23.89 12.01
CA LYS A 88 13.44 22.89 12.08
C LYS A 88 13.15 21.78 11.08
N GLU A 89 14.14 21.38 10.31
CA GLU A 89 14.05 20.22 9.43
C GLU A 89 14.01 18.93 10.27
N ILE A 90 12.94 18.17 10.13
CA ILE A 90 12.67 16.94 10.88
C ILE A 90 12.63 15.69 9.99
N GLY A 91 12.60 15.87 8.67
CA GLY A 91 12.59 14.78 7.71
C GLY A 91 12.92 15.22 6.31
N GLN A 92 13.29 14.27 5.46
CA GLN A 92 13.58 14.47 4.05
C GLN A 92 12.79 13.46 3.23
N VAL A 93 11.95 13.97 2.32
CA VAL A 93 11.15 13.16 1.41
C VAL A 93 11.79 13.18 0.03
N VAL A 94 12.16 12.00 -0.46
CA VAL A 94 12.69 11.82 -1.80
C VAL A 94 11.56 11.56 -2.78
N TYR A 95 11.64 12.19 -3.95
CA TYR A 95 10.69 11.98 -5.03
C TYR A 95 11.41 11.63 -6.32
N THR A 96 10.68 10.94 -7.20
CA THR A 96 11.07 10.74 -8.60
C THR A 96 10.01 11.37 -9.49
N ALA A 97 10.42 12.35 -10.33
CA ALA A 97 9.51 13.03 -11.23
C ALA A 97 9.87 12.78 -12.69
N TYR A 98 8.86 12.64 -13.53
CA TYR A 98 8.98 12.54 -14.98
C TYR A 98 8.14 13.65 -15.62
N THR A 99 8.80 14.60 -16.28
CA THR A 99 8.14 15.76 -16.87
C THR A 99 8.44 15.85 -18.37
N VAL A 100 7.41 16.13 -19.17
CA VAL A 100 7.54 16.29 -20.62
C VAL A 100 7.87 17.75 -20.94
N PRO A 101 9.02 18.04 -21.60
CA PRO A 101 9.38 19.40 -21.96
C PRO A 101 8.32 20.09 -22.83
N GLY A 102 8.08 21.38 -22.58
CA GLY A 102 7.13 22.19 -23.35
C GLY A 102 5.67 22.04 -22.94
N GLY A 103 5.32 21.18 -21.98
CA GLY A 103 3.95 21.00 -21.50
C GLY A 103 3.38 22.20 -20.70
N GLY A 104 4.24 23.03 -20.15
CA GLY A 104 3.84 24.21 -19.37
C GLY A 104 2.91 23.92 -18.20
N THR A 105 2.17 24.94 -17.78
CA THR A 105 1.20 24.84 -16.68
C THR A 105 -0.16 24.24 -17.09
N ASP A 106 -0.42 24.08 -18.38
CA ASP A 106 -1.69 23.50 -18.87
C ASP A 106 -1.65 21.97 -18.84
N ARG A 107 -0.43 21.39 -18.84
CA ARG A 107 -0.27 19.94 -18.74
C ARG A 107 -0.59 19.47 -17.31
N PRO A 108 -1.40 18.42 -17.13
CA PRO A 108 -1.68 17.85 -15.81
C PRO A 108 -0.41 17.35 -15.11
N VAL A 109 -0.45 17.33 -13.79
CA VAL A 109 0.55 16.67 -12.95
C VAL A 109 -0.15 15.69 -12.01
N THR A 110 0.40 14.49 -11.94
CA THR A 110 -0.12 13.38 -11.12
C THR A 110 0.87 13.02 -10.03
N PHE A 111 0.46 13.10 -8.78
CA PHE A 111 1.21 12.63 -7.63
C PHE A 111 0.77 11.22 -7.26
N ALA A 112 1.72 10.31 -7.11
CA ALA A 112 1.47 8.90 -6.88
C ALA A 112 2.06 8.43 -5.54
N PHE A 113 1.26 7.66 -4.80
CA PHE A 113 1.59 7.12 -3.48
C PHE A 113 1.25 5.64 -3.41
N ASN A 114 2.24 4.79 -3.14
CA ASN A 114 1.97 3.43 -2.70
C ASN A 114 1.54 3.38 -1.23
N GLY A 115 1.19 2.21 -0.77
CA GLY A 115 0.60 1.97 0.55
C GLY A 115 1.53 1.35 1.56
N GLY A 116 1.17 0.19 2.01
CA GLY A 116 1.77 -0.55 3.11
C GLY A 116 0.95 -0.41 4.41
N PRO A 117 1.09 0.63 5.24
CA PRO A 117 2.14 1.68 5.22
C PRO A 117 3.55 1.11 5.27
N GLY A 118 4.52 1.86 4.73
CA GLY A 118 5.91 1.42 4.65
C GLY A 118 6.39 1.03 3.25
N ALA A 119 5.54 1.11 2.21
CA ALA A 119 5.96 0.97 0.82
C ALA A 119 6.37 2.30 0.21
N SER A 120 7.49 2.31 -0.53
CA SER A 120 7.85 3.41 -1.43
C SER A 120 6.95 3.39 -2.67
N SER A 121 6.88 4.49 -3.41
CA SER A 121 6.04 4.59 -4.61
C SER A 121 6.60 3.87 -5.83
N VAL A 122 7.56 2.97 -5.65
CA VAL A 122 8.23 2.22 -6.70
C VAL A 122 7.31 1.24 -7.43
N TYR A 123 6.30 0.68 -6.76
CA TYR A 123 5.37 -0.27 -7.39
C TYR A 123 4.48 0.43 -8.42
N LEU A 124 3.95 1.59 -8.12
CA LEU A 124 3.26 2.45 -9.11
C LEU A 124 4.24 2.98 -10.16
N ASN A 125 5.46 3.37 -9.76
CA ASN A 125 6.48 3.92 -10.66
C ASN A 125 6.94 2.87 -11.67
N MET A 126 7.53 1.79 -11.19
CA MET A 126 8.15 0.78 -12.05
C MET A 126 7.26 -0.43 -12.35
N GLY A 127 6.03 -0.41 -11.90
CA GLY A 127 5.07 -1.49 -12.15
C GLY A 127 3.87 -1.07 -12.96
N ALA A 128 3.33 0.13 -12.70
CA ALA A 128 2.03 0.55 -13.23
C ALA A 128 2.15 1.68 -14.27
N ILE A 129 2.42 2.90 -13.81
CA ILE A 129 2.17 4.13 -14.58
C ILE A 129 3.42 4.90 -15.00
N GLY A 130 4.60 4.59 -14.45
CA GLY A 130 5.86 5.24 -14.82
C GLY A 130 6.35 4.86 -16.22
N PRO A 131 7.35 5.59 -16.77
CA PRO A 131 7.79 5.40 -18.16
C PRO A 131 8.60 4.11 -18.39
N LYS A 132 9.18 3.55 -17.35
CA LYS A 132 9.90 2.28 -17.37
C LYS A 132 9.18 1.26 -16.51
N ARG A 133 9.32 -0.01 -16.85
CA ARG A 133 8.65 -1.11 -16.16
C ARG A 133 9.61 -2.23 -15.84
N VAL A 134 9.53 -2.73 -14.60
CA VAL A 134 10.05 -4.03 -14.18
C VAL A 134 8.90 -5.03 -14.24
N GLN A 135 9.16 -6.24 -14.73
CA GLN A 135 8.14 -7.28 -14.76
C GLN A 135 7.97 -7.89 -13.36
N PHE A 136 6.72 -8.04 -12.92
CA PHE A 136 6.36 -8.68 -11.65
C PHE A 136 4.90 -9.19 -11.64
N GLY A 137 4.43 -9.69 -10.49
CA GLY A 137 3.11 -10.30 -10.35
C GLY A 137 3.06 -11.70 -10.94
N ALA A 138 1.95 -12.08 -11.57
CA ALA A 138 1.75 -13.40 -12.15
C ALA A 138 2.78 -13.76 -13.25
N GLN A 139 3.43 -12.77 -13.81
CA GLN A 139 4.48 -12.89 -14.83
C GLN A 139 5.84 -12.42 -14.29
N GLY A 140 5.97 -12.27 -12.99
CA GLY A 140 7.17 -11.76 -12.33
C GLY A 140 8.36 -12.68 -12.44
N ASN A 141 9.55 -12.09 -12.30
CA ASN A 141 10.81 -12.81 -12.29
C ASN A 141 11.08 -13.42 -10.90
N ALA A 142 11.94 -14.41 -10.86
CA ALA A 142 12.43 -14.91 -9.58
C ALA A 142 13.29 -13.84 -8.87
N PRO A 143 13.36 -13.83 -7.53
CA PRO A 143 14.16 -12.85 -6.78
C PRO A 143 15.65 -12.81 -7.16
N SER A 144 16.18 -13.91 -7.69
CA SER A 144 17.56 -14.04 -8.14
C SER A 144 17.82 -13.54 -9.56
N ASP A 145 16.77 -13.27 -10.32
CA ASP A 145 16.92 -12.78 -11.70
C ASP A 145 17.43 -11.34 -11.73
N SER A 146 18.22 -11.01 -12.74
CA SER A 146 18.60 -9.62 -12.96
C SER A 146 17.38 -8.80 -13.36
N PRO A 147 17.07 -7.70 -12.67
CA PRO A 147 15.93 -6.88 -13.02
C PRO A 147 16.13 -6.22 -14.38
N VAL A 148 15.30 -6.58 -15.35
CA VAL A 148 15.29 -5.96 -16.67
C VAL A 148 14.20 -4.90 -16.68
N THR A 149 14.60 -3.64 -16.90
CA THR A 149 13.67 -2.54 -17.12
C THR A 149 13.41 -2.35 -18.60
N THR A 150 12.15 -2.32 -18.99
CA THR A 150 11.70 -2.04 -20.35
C THR A 150 10.87 -0.77 -20.41
N ASP A 151 10.61 -0.27 -21.62
CA ASP A 151 9.65 0.81 -21.81
C ASP A 151 8.25 0.33 -21.42
N ASN A 152 7.52 1.17 -20.72
CA ASN A 152 6.16 0.85 -20.30
C ASN A 152 5.14 1.41 -21.30
N ALA A 153 4.58 0.56 -22.16
CA ALA A 153 3.55 0.93 -23.11
C ALA A 153 2.31 1.53 -22.44
N ASN A 154 2.05 1.13 -21.17
CA ASN A 154 0.91 1.57 -20.36
C ASN A 154 1.22 2.79 -19.48
N SER A 155 2.39 3.42 -19.65
CA SER A 155 2.71 4.63 -18.89
C SER A 155 1.71 5.75 -19.16
N TRP A 156 1.42 6.54 -18.12
CA TRP A 156 0.55 7.72 -18.20
C TRP A 156 1.29 8.98 -18.63
N LEU A 157 2.60 8.89 -18.84
CA LEU A 157 3.43 10.03 -19.22
C LEU A 157 3.03 10.64 -20.58
N ASP A 158 2.20 9.99 -21.35
CA ASP A 158 1.69 10.52 -22.62
C ASP A 158 0.49 11.49 -22.45
N PHE A 159 -0.10 11.61 -21.24
CA PHE A 159 -1.17 12.57 -20.96
C PHE A 159 -0.99 13.39 -19.66
N THR A 160 -0.10 13.01 -18.76
CA THR A 160 0.19 13.75 -17.52
C THR A 160 1.68 13.67 -17.18
N ASP A 161 2.22 14.66 -16.47
CA ASP A 161 3.51 14.51 -15.79
C ASP A 161 3.32 13.68 -14.52
N LEU A 162 4.36 12.97 -14.09
CA LEU A 162 4.27 12.01 -12.99
C LEU A 162 5.26 12.37 -11.88
N VAL A 163 4.80 12.34 -10.64
CA VAL A 163 5.62 12.57 -9.44
C VAL A 163 5.34 11.43 -8.45
N PHE A 164 6.32 10.59 -8.23
CA PHE A 164 6.27 9.49 -7.27
C PHE A 164 6.93 9.94 -5.97
N ILE A 165 6.18 9.96 -4.88
CA ILE A 165 6.63 10.42 -3.57
C ILE A 165 6.85 9.20 -2.69
N ASP A 166 8.05 9.08 -2.13
CA ASP A 166 8.36 8.05 -1.14
C ASP A 166 8.13 8.64 0.27
N PRO A 167 7.12 8.17 1.03
CA PRO A 167 6.90 8.62 2.41
C PRO A 167 8.13 8.39 3.30
N VAL A 168 8.25 9.15 4.40
CA VAL A 168 9.35 9.01 5.35
C VAL A 168 9.48 7.57 5.85
N GLY A 169 10.71 7.04 5.84
CA GLY A 169 11.02 5.65 6.18
C GLY A 169 10.89 4.67 5.01
N THR A 170 10.58 5.16 3.81
CA THR A 170 10.49 4.36 2.58
C THR A 170 11.39 4.94 1.49
N GLY A 171 11.72 4.16 0.48
CA GLY A 171 12.64 4.60 -0.57
C GLY A 171 13.97 5.05 0.04
N PHE A 172 14.40 6.24 -0.33
CA PHE A 172 15.54 6.95 0.30
C PHE A 172 15.08 8.03 1.30
N SER A 173 13.78 8.19 1.51
CA SER A 173 13.21 9.16 2.44
C SER A 173 13.48 8.79 3.89
N ARG A 174 13.73 9.79 4.74
CA ARG A 174 14.19 9.53 6.11
C ARG A 174 13.72 10.58 7.10
N SER A 175 13.57 10.16 8.34
CA SER A 175 13.44 11.05 9.50
C SER A 175 14.82 11.56 9.92
N LEU A 176 14.85 12.77 10.46
CA LEU A 176 16.06 13.42 11.02
C LEU A 176 15.93 13.62 12.54
N VAL A 177 14.88 13.04 13.14
CA VAL A 177 14.66 13.09 14.59
C VAL A 177 14.79 11.69 15.20
N ASP A 178 14.71 11.59 16.51
CA ASP A 178 14.79 10.31 17.21
C ASP A 178 13.57 9.40 16.91
N PRO A 179 13.63 8.11 17.28
CA PRO A 179 12.57 7.16 16.92
C PRO A 179 11.19 7.50 17.48
N ASP A 180 11.08 8.10 18.66
CA ASP A 180 9.80 8.44 19.26
C ASP A 180 9.17 9.66 18.59
N GLU A 181 9.97 10.70 18.32
CA GLU A 181 9.52 11.83 17.50
C GLU A 181 9.25 11.41 16.04
N THR A 182 9.99 10.44 15.48
CA THR A 182 9.71 9.87 14.17
C THR A 182 8.31 9.26 14.09
N LYS A 183 7.93 8.43 15.07
CA LYS A 183 6.59 7.85 15.12
C LYS A 183 5.51 8.91 15.21
N LYS A 184 5.71 9.90 16.08
CA LYS A 184 4.76 10.98 16.29
C LYS A 184 4.54 11.86 15.06
N HIS A 185 5.59 12.16 14.29
CA HIS A 185 5.52 13.07 13.16
C HIS A 185 5.25 12.39 11.81
N PHE A 186 5.48 11.04 11.70
CA PHE A 186 5.46 10.38 10.40
C PHE A 186 4.70 9.06 10.36
N TYR A 187 4.60 8.31 11.49
CA TYR A 187 4.07 6.94 11.48
C TYR A 187 2.71 6.83 12.15
N ALA A 188 1.83 7.76 11.82
CA ALA A 188 0.42 7.74 12.20
C ALA A 188 -0.44 8.36 11.09
N ASN A 189 -1.75 8.08 11.12
CA ASN A 189 -2.65 8.46 10.03
C ASN A 189 -2.65 9.98 9.77
N ASP A 190 -2.92 10.81 10.77
CA ASP A 190 -3.06 12.27 10.57
C ASP A 190 -1.73 12.96 10.22
N PRO A 191 -0.63 12.74 10.96
CA PRO A 191 0.67 13.31 10.60
C PRO A 191 1.15 12.93 9.19
N ASP A 192 0.88 11.68 8.75
CA ASP A 192 1.20 11.23 7.40
C ASP A 192 0.52 12.08 6.32
N ILE A 193 -0.76 12.40 6.53
CA ILE A 193 -1.54 13.23 5.61
C ILE A 193 -1.05 14.68 5.62
N GLU A 194 -0.80 15.25 6.80
CA GLU A 194 -0.36 16.63 6.97
C GLU A 194 0.96 16.89 6.24
N TYR A 195 2.01 16.08 6.53
CA TYR A 195 3.30 16.35 5.91
C TYR A 195 3.31 16.00 4.41
N LEU A 196 2.61 14.94 3.96
CA LEU A 196 2.56 14.59 2.53
C LEU A 196 1.80 15.64 1.72
N SER A 197 0.72 16.20 2.26
CA SER A 197 0.00 17.31 1.62
C SER A 197 0.90 18.53 1.46
N LYS A 198 1.70 18.85 2.48
CA LYS A 198 2.69 19.91 2.40
C LYS A 198 3.80 19.60 1.40
N VAL A 199 4.27 18.36 1.33
CA VAL A 199 5.26 17.93 0.32
C VAL A 199 4.74 18.11 -1.10
N VAL A 200 3.47 17.79 -1.36
CA VAL A 200 2.82 18.05 -2.66
C VAL A 200 2.82 19.54 -2.97
N PHE A 201 2.42 20.39 -2.02
CA PHE A 201 2.42 21.84 -2.18
C PHE A 201 3.83 22.38 -2.45
N ASP A 202 4.81 21.99 -1.64
CA ASP A 202 6.20 22.45 -1.76
C ASP A 202 6.80 22.04 -3.14
N TRP A 203 6.47 20.84 -3.65
CA TRP A 203 6.85 20.42 -4.99
C TRP A 203 6.20 21.31 -6.07
N LEU A 204 4.90 21.60 -5.94
CA LEU A 204 4.17 22.46 -6.89
C LEU A 204 4.75 23.89 -6.93
N VAL A 205 5.18 24.42 -5.79
CA VAL A 205 5.86 25.74 -5.69
C VAL A 205 7.24 25.66 -6.32
N LYS A 206 8.03 24.65 -5.95
CA LYS A 206 9.40 24.44 -6.43
C LYS A 206 9.48 24.35 -7.96
N GLU A 207 8.52 23.61 -8.56
CA GLU A 207 8.48 23.38 -10.01
C GLU A 207 7.60 24.39 -10.78
N GLY A 208 7.00 25.38 -10.09
CA GLY A 208 6.12 26.39 -10.71
C GLY A 208 4.83 25.83 -11.29
N ARG A 209 4.29 24.75 -10.71
CA ARG A 209 3.16 23.97 -11.24
C ARG A 209 1.85 24.17 -10.49
N LEU A 210 1.71 25.23 -9.67
CA LEU A 210 0.46 25.53 -8.94
C LEU A 210 -0.76 25.69 -9.84
N ARG A 211 -0.58 26.14 -11.09
CA ARG A 211 -1.67 26.31 -12.06
C ARG A 211 -2.04 25.05 -12.81
N SER A 212 -1.20 24.03 -12.81
CA SER A 212 -1.50 22.76 -13.50
C SER A 212 -2.72 22.07 -12.92
N PRO A 213 -3.55 21.37 -13.72
CA PRO A 213 -4.50 20.40 -13.20
C PRO A 213 -3.77 19.33 -12.39
N LYS A 214 -4.22 19.05 -11.17
CA LYS A 214 -3.58 18.12 -10.25
C LYS A 214 -4.41 16.85 -10.07
N TYR A 215 -3.77 15.71 -10.23
CA TYR A 215 -4.37 14.41 -10.00
C TYR A 215 -3.58 13.67 -8.93
N LEU A 216 -4.29 12.88 -8.13
CA LEU A 216 -3.69 12.05 -7.10
C LEU A 216 -3.97 10.58 -7.39
N VAL A 217 -2.95 9.73 -7.25
CA VAL A 217 -3.06 8.27 -7.40
C VAL A 217 -2.59 7.61 -6.12
N GLY A 218 -3.42 6.72 -5.57
CA GLY A 218 -3.08 5.97 -4.36
C GLY A 218 -3.36 4.49 -4.50
N GLU A 219 -2.39 3.64 -4.18
CA GLU A 219 -2.55 2.19 -4.19
C GLU A 219 -2.56 1.64 -2.77
N SER A 220 -3.49 0.69 -2.48
CA SER A 220 -3.56 0.02 -1.19
C SER A 220 -3.82 1.03 -0.06
N TYR A 221 -2.96 1.10 0.96
CA TYR A 221 -3.00 2.18 1.96
C TYR A 221 -2.77 3.57 1.34
N GLY A 222 -2.19 3.69 0.15
CA GLY A 222 -2.21 4.92 -0.65
C GLY A 222 -3.63 5.36 -1.02
N GLY A 223 -4.56 4.41 -1.15
CA GLY A 223 -5.99 4.67 -1.29
C GLY A 223 -6.65 5.24 -0.02
N TYR A 224 -6.08 4.98 1.16
CA TYR A 224 -6.42 5.64 2.40
C TYR A 224 -5.87 7.09 2.44
N ARG A 225 -4.62 7.29 1.97
CA ARG A 225 -3.95 8.59 1.94
C ARG A 225 -4.62 9.59 1.02
N VAL A 226 -4.83 9.20 -0.22
CA VAL A 226 -5.15 10.12 -1.33
C VAL A 226 -6.46 10.89 -1.14
N PRO A 227 -7.58 10.30 -0.68
CA PRO A 227 -8.79 11.08 -0.38
C PRO A 227 -8.55 12.14 0.70
N ARG A 228 -7.78 11.80 1.72
CA ARG A 228 -7.47 12.68 2.85
C ARG A 228 -6.52 13.80 2.41
N ILE A 229 -5.45 13.47 1.65
CA ILE A 229 -4.55 14.47 1.05
C ILE A 229 -5.32 15.43 0.14
N ALA A 230 -6.26 14.93 -0.67
CA ALA A 230 -7.09 15.78 -1.54
C ALA A 230 -7.92 16.76 -0.73
N TYR A 231 -8.58 16.30 0.32
CA TYR A 231 -9.37 17.17 1.21
C TYR A 231 -8.49 18.16 1.98
N GLU A 232 -7.34 17.74 2.48
CA GLU A 232 -6.37 18.60 3.17
C GLU A 232 -5.83 19.70 2.24
N LEU A 233 -5.45 19.34 1.00
CA LEU A 233 -5.02 20.31 -0.01
C LEU A 233 -6.10 21.33 -0.30
N GLN A 234 -7.37 20.91 -0.45
CA GLN A 234 -8.48 21.80 -0.73
C GLN A 234 -8.85 22.69 0.46
N SER A 235 -8.93 22.12 1.66
CA SER A 235 -9.55 22.78 2.81
C SER A 235 -8.57 23.56 3.70
N GLN A 236 -7.31 23.11 3.79
CA GLN A 236 -6.30 23.71 4.66
C GLN A 236 -5.21 24.44 3.87
N ILE A 237 -4.73 23.86 2.76
CA ILE A 237 -3.61 24.42 2.00
C ILE A 237 -4.09 25.36 0.89
N GLY A 238 -5.32 25.22 0.42
CA GLY A 238 -5.90 26.07 -0.62
C GLY A 238 -5.48 25.67 -2.05
N VAL A 239 -5.26 24.37 -2.30
CA VAL A 239 -4.88 23.81 -3.61
C VAL A 239 -5.96 22.86 -4.11
N GLY A 240 -6.59 23.16 -5.26
CA GLY A 240 -7.58 22.31 -5.89
C GLY A 240 -6.97 21.04 -6.50
N VAL A 241 -7.70 19.93 -6.39
CA VAL A 241 -7.37 18.62 -6.98
C VAL A 241 -8.41 18.30 -8.05
N SER A 242 -7.99 18.06 -9.29
CA SER A 242 -8.89 17.86 -10.44
C SER A 242 -9.49 16.45 -10.48
N GLY A 243 -8.79 15.45 -9.92
CA GLY A 243 -9.30 14.08 -9.86
C GLY A 243 -8.45 13.16 -9.03
N ILE A 244 -9.05 12.02 -8.69
CA ILE A 244 -8.43 10.98 -7.85
C ILE A 244 -8.54 9.62 -8.55
N VAL A 245 -7.46 8.84 -8.53
CA VAL A 245 -7.47 7.44 -8.93
C VAL A 245 -7.02 6.59 -7.75
N LEU A 246 -7.87 5.67 -7.32
CA LEU A 246 -7.64 4.74 -6.23
C LEU A 246 -7.43 3.34 -6.80
N VAL A 247 -6.26 2.77 -6.57
CA VAL A 247 -5.86 1.46 -7.08
C VAL A 247 -5.89 0.45 -5.95
N SER A 248 -6.78 -0.54 -6.04
CA SER A 248 -6.97 -1.55 -4.98
C SER A 248 -6.96 -0.94 -3.57
N PRO A 249 -7.80 0.11 -3.33
CA PRO A 249 -7.65 0.95 -2.15
C PRO A 249 -8.13 0.27 -0.87
N TYR A 250 -7.41 0.56 0.22
CA TYR A 250 -7.86 0.28 1.58
C TYR A 250 -8.71 1.45 2.09
N LEU A 251 -10.04 1.37 1.90
CA LEU A 251 -10.96 2.48 2.22
C LEU A 251 -11.64 2.34 3.58
N ASP A 252 -11.80 1.12 4.08
CA ASP A 252 -12.51 0.89 5.34
C ASP A 252 -11.75 -0.09 6.24
N PRO A 253 -11.11 0.40 7.31
CA PRO A 253 -10.46 -0.44 8.31
C PRO A 253 -11.42 -1.42 8.99
N ALA A 254 -12.69 -1.06 9.15
CA ALA A 254 -13.69 -1.91 9.81
C ALA A 254 -14.13 -3.10 8.94
N SER A 255 -13.89 -3.06 7.64
CA SER A 255 -14.19 -4.16 6.72
C SER A 255 -13.16 -5.29 6.76
N GLY A 256 -11.98 -5.04 7.33
CA GLY A 256 -10.85 -5.95 7.38
C GLY A 256 -10.82 -6.91 8.58
N ALA A 257 -9.68 -7.53 8.75
CA ALA A 257 -9.39 -8.47 9.82
C ALA A 257 -9.64 -7.87 11.21
N GLY A 258 -10.27 -8.61 12.09
CA GLY A 258 -10.61 -8.17 13.45
C GLY A 258 -12.06 -7.73 13.61
N SER A 259 -12.87 -7.91 12.58
CA SER A 259 -14.32 -7.76 12.71
C SER A 259 -14.83 -8.58 13.88
N THR A 260 -15.74 -7.99 14.61
CA THR A 260 -16.40 -8.70 15.70
C THR A 260 -17.07 -9.96 15.18
N ALA A 261 -17.14 -11.02 15.99
CA ALA A 261 -17.84 -12.27 15.68
C ALA A 261 -19.31 -12.08 15.26
N LEU A 262 -19.84 -10.89 15.36
CA LEU A 262 -21.22 -10.52 15.03
C LEU A 262 -21.40 -9.95 13.61
N SER A 263 -20.32 -9.55 12.92
CA SER A 263 -20.42 -8.95 11.58
C SER A 263 -20.33 -10.01 10.49
N PRO A 264 -21.28 -10.09 9.53
CA PRO A 264 -21.16 -10.94 8.35
C PRO A 264 -20.25 -10.37 7.27
N LEU A 265 -19.89 -9.07 7.37
CA LEU A 265 -19.19 -8.31 6.31
C LEU A 265 -17.88 -8.93 5.84
N PRO A 266 -16.97 -9.45 6.69
CA PRO A 266 -15.73 -10.03 6.19
C PRO A 266 -15.94 -11.15 5.19
N TRP A 267 -16.82 -12.11 5.49
CA TRP A 267 -17.12 -13.20 4.56
C TRP A 267 -17.80 -12.71 3.28
N MET A 268 -18.66 -11.68 3.39
CA MET A 268 -19.32 -11.06 2.22
C MET A 268 -18.31 -10.32 1.34
N ILE A 269 -17.26 -9.75 1.93
CA ILE A 269 -16.22 -9.01 1.21
C ILE A 269 -15.26 -9.96 0.50
N ASP A 270 -14.87 -11.05 1.16
CA ASP A 270 -13.87 -11.98 0.65
C ASP A 270 -14.43 -12.96 -0.40
N LEU A 271 -15.66 -13.45 -0.24
CA LEU A 271 -16.24 -14.50 -1.09
C LEU A 271 -16.21 -14.18 -2.59
N PRO A 272 -16.56 -12.96 -3.06
CA PRO A 272 -16.52 -12.67 -4.49
C PRO A 272 -15.11 -12.76 -5.11
N SER A 273 -14.06 -12.35 -4.38
CA SER A 273 -12.68 -12.48 -4.87
C SER A 273 -12.20 -13.94 -4.88
N MET A 274 -12.58 -14.75 -3.90
CA MET A 274 -12.33 -16.20 -3.92
C MET A 274 -13.01 -16.88 -5.10
N ALA A 275 -14.26 -16.51 -5.38
CA ALA A 275 -15.03 -17.04 -6.51
C ALA A 275 -14.41 -16.63 -7.84
N ALA A 276 -13.98 -15.39 -7.98
CA ALA A 276 -13.29 -14.89 -9.17
C ALA A 276 -12.04 -15.70 -9.47
N ALA A 277 -11.19 -15.90 -8.47
CA ALA A 277 -9.95 -16.68 -8.62
C ALA A 277 -10.24 -18.14 -9.01
N HIS A 278 -11.28 -18.77 -8.42
CA HIS A 278 -11.69 -20.11 -8.81
C HIS A 278 -12.19 -20.15 -10.26
N MET A 279 -13.05 -19.23 -10.66
CA MET A 279 -13.55 -19.11 -12.02
C MET A 279 -12.43 -18.84 -13.03
N GLU A 280 -11.45 -18.02 -12.68
CA GLU A 280 -10.28 -17.75 -13.54
C GLU A 280 -9.47 -19.02 -13.80
N ARG A 281 -9.16 -19.80 -12.75
CA ARG A 281 -8.48 -21.10 -12.90
C ARG A 281 -9.23 -22.08 -13.82
N GLN A 282 -10.55 -21.93 -13.91
CA GLN A 282 -11.40 -22.76 -14.78
C GLN A 282 -11.65 -22.13 -16.17
N GLY A 283 -11.11 -20.95 -16.46
CA GLY A 283 -11.38 -20.22 -17.70
C GLY A 283 -12.84 -19.75 -17.85
N ARG A 284 -13.55 -19.57 -16.75
CA ARG A 284 -14.98 -19.19 -16.70
C ARG A 284 -15.24 -17.78 -16.16
N LEU A 285 -14.18 -17.05 -15.78
CA LEU A 285 -14.31 -15.68 -15.28
C LEU A 285 -14.85 -14.75 -16.35
N THR A 286 -16.02 -14.18 -16.12
CA THR A 286 -16.64 -13.17 -16.97
C THR A 286 -17.30 -12.08 -16.12
N PRO A 287 -17.48 -10.86 -16.65
CA PRO A 287 -18.20 -9.80 -15.93
C PRO A 287 -19.62 -10.21 -15.49
N GLN A 288 -20.34 -10.99 -16.32
CA GLN A 288 -21.68 -11.47 -15.99
C GLN A 288 -21.64 -12.47 -14.85
N ALA A 289 -20.74 -13.46 -14.86
CA ALA A 289 -20.59 -14.42 -13.78
C ALA A 289 -20.30 -13.71 -12.45
N MET A 290 -19.50 -12.65 -12.48
CA MET A 290 -19.22 -11.87 -11.27
C MET A 290 -20.39 -11.01 -10.79
N GLN A 291 -21.24 -10.54 -11.70
CA GLN A 291 -22.51 -9.90 -11.30
C GLN A 291 -23.41 -10.88 -10.54
N ASP A 292 -23.50 -12.13 -10.99
CA ASP A 292 -24.28 -13.17 -10.34
C ASP A 292 -23.73 -13.52 -8.95
N VAL A 293 -22.40 -13.62 -8.80
CA VAL A 293 -21.72 -13.82 -7.50
C VAL A 293 -21.99 -12.64 -6.55
N VAL A 294 -21.89 -11.40 -7.03
CA VAL A 294 -22.18 -10.21 -6.22
C VAL A 294 -23.63 -10.18 -5.79
N ALA A 295 -24.57 -10.53 -6.69
CA ALA A 295 -26.00 -10.60 -6.37
C ALA A 295 -26.27 -11.67 -5.30
N TYR A 296 -25.72 -12.88 -5.45
CA TYR A 296 -25.79 -13.92 -4.43
C TYR A 296 -25.22 -13.46 -3.09
N THR A 297 -24.04 -12.85 -3.10
CA THR A 297 -23.37 -12.38 -1.88
C THR A 297 -24.20 -11.35 -1.11
N ARG A 298 -24.80 -10.41 -1.81
CA ARG A 298 -25.67 -9.37 -1.22
C ARG A 298 -27.06 -9.85 -0.83
N GLY A 299 -27.49 -10.96 -1.38
CA GLY A 299 -28.82 -11.54 -1.17
C GLY A 299 -28.82 -12.76 -0.24
N GLN A 300 -28.84 -13.95 -0.83
CA GLN A 300 -29.02 -15.19 -0.08
C GLN A 300 -27.86 -15.47 0.87
N PHE A 301 -26.60 -15.23 0.45
CA PHE A 301 -25.43 -15.44 1.32
C PHE A 301 -25.50 -14.59 2.59
N ALA A 302 -25.77 -13.29 2.46
CA ALA A 302 -25.94 -12.39 3.61
C ALA A 302 -27.08 -12.85 4.53
N THR A 303 -28.22 -13.26 3.95
CA THR A 303 -29.37 -13.76 4.69
C THR A 303 -29.02 -15.02 5.49
N ASP A 304 -28.37 -15.99 4.87
CA ASP A 304 -27.99 -17.24 5.52
C ASP A 304 -26.93 -17.05 6.62
N LEU A 305 -25.99 -16.09 6.42
CA LEU A 305 -25.05 -15.71 7.49
C LEU A 305 -25.76 -15.15 8.71
N LEU A 306 -26.81 -14.32 8.51
CA LEU A 306 -27.58 -13.69 9.58
C LEU A 306 -28.55 -14.66 10.28
N GLN A 307 -29.03 -15.73 9.62
CA GLN A 307 -29.79 -16.81 10.24
C GLN A 307 -28.96 -17.59 11.25
N GLY A 308 -27.64 -17.55 11.12
CA GLY A 308 -26.70 -18.05 12.11
C GLY A 308 -26.40 -19.54 11.99
N ARG A 309 -25.52 -20.01 12.89
CA ARG A 309 -25.03 -21.41 12.89
C ARG A 309 -26.06 -22.41 13.44
N SER A 310 -27.10 -21.94 14.10
CA SER A 310 -28.17 -22.77 14.67
C SER A 310 -29.27 -23.16 13.66
N ASP A 311 -29.26 -22.56 12.46
CA ASP A 311 -30.15 -22.96 11.37
C ASP A 311 -29.44 -23.96 10.42
N PRO A 312 -29.74 -25.28 10.50
CA PRO A 312 -29.08 -26.26 9.66
C PRO A 312 -29.34 -26.06 8.17
N ALA A 313 -30.50 -25.53 7.79
CA ALA A 313 -30.85 -25.32 6.39
C ALA A 313 -30.02 -24.17 5.80
N ALA A 314 -29.85 -23.07 6.53
CA ALA A 314 -28.96 -21.97 6.15
C ALA A 314 -27.51 -22.43 6.05
N VAL A 315 -27.03 -23.20 7.05
CA VAL A 315 -25.66 -23.74 7.03
C VAL A 315 -25.44 -24.66 5.83
N ASN A 316 -26.37 -25.54 5.50
CA ASN A 316 -26.22 -26.41 4.33
C ASN A 316 -26.17 -25.62 3.02
N ARG A 317 -26.99 -24.59 2.84
CA ARG A 317 -26.93 -23.73 1.65
C ARG A 317 -25.59 -22.98 1.56
N LEU A 318 -25.10 -22.46 2.69
CA LEU A 318 -23.75 -21.81 2.74
C LEU A 318 -22.67 -22.81 2.32
N VAL A 319 -22.68 -24.02 2.87
CA VAL A 319 -21.68 -25.05 2.54
C VAL A 319 -21.70 -25.39 1.06
N ASP A 320 -22.88 -25.63 0.49
CA ASP A 320 -23.01 -26.02 -0.91
C ASP A 320 -22.52 -24.93 -1.85
N HIS A 321 -22.99 -23.69 -1.67
CA HIS A 321 -22.62 -22.59 -2.54
C HIS A 321 -21.16 -22.14 -2.35
N VAL A 322 -20.64 -22.06 -1.11
CA VAL A 322 -19.24 -21.69 -0.88
C VAL A 322 -18.29 -22.73 -1.43
N THR A 323 -18.61 -24.02 -1.31
CA THR A 323 -17.85 -25.11 -1.96
C THR A 323 -17.79 -24.91 -3.48
N GLU A 324 -18.94 -24.67 -4.11
CA GLU A 324 -19.03 -24.45 -5.56
C GLU A 324 -18.24 -23.22 -6.00
N LEU A 325 -18.40 -22.09 -5.29
CA LEU A 325 -17.78 -20.81 -5.65
C LEU A 325 -16.28 -20.78 -5.42
N THR A 326 -15.77 -21.47 -4.38
CA THR A 326 -14.35 -21.40 -4.01
C THR A 326 -13.51 -22.56 -4.53
N GLY A 327 -14.15 -23.70 -4.84
CA GLY A 327 -13.48 -24.94 -5.20
C GLY A 327 -12.75 -25.62 -4.03
N LEU A 328 -13.03 -25.22 -2.80
CA LEU A 328 -12.46 -25.84 -1.61
C LEU A 328 -13.13 -27.20 -1.33
N ASP A 329 -12.43 -28.04 -0.57
CA ASP A 329 -12.96 -29.31 -0.08
C ASP A 329 -14.25 -29.09 0.73
N ARG A 330 -15.31 -29.87 0.40
CA ARG A 330 -16.61 -29.71 1.01
C ARG A 330 -16.63 -29.99 2.52
N ASP A 331 -15.82 -30.95 2.99
CA ASP A 331 -15.77 -31.30 4.42
C ASP A 331 -15.08 -30.20 5.21
N LEU A 332 -14.09 -29.52 4.62
CA LEU A 332 -13.48 -28.30 5.18
C LEU A 332 -14.53 -27.18 5.29
N VAL A 333 -15.23 -26.88 4.20
CA VAL A 333 -16.26 -25.83 4.18
C VAL A 333 -17.38 -26.13 5.16
N ALA A 334 -17.77 -27.40 5.30
CA ALA A 334 -18.78 -27.86 6.28
C ALA A 334 -18.32 -27.64 7.73
N LYS A 335 -17.06 -27.96 8.05
CA LYS A 335 -16.48 -27.71 9.39
C LYS A 335 -16.50 -26.22 9.74
N LEU A 336 -16.31 -25.36 8.75
CA LEU A 336 -16.36 -23.90 8.91
C LEU A 336 -17.79 -23.35 8.89
N GLY A 337 -18.79 -24.19 8.54
CA GLY A 337 -20.19 -23.77 8.38
C GLY A 337 -20.38 -22.75 7.27
N GLY A 338 -19.64 -22.91 6.16
CA GLY A 338 -19.66 -22.02 5.00
C GLY A 338 -18.99 -20.65 5.20
N ARG A 339 -18.27 -20.45 6.30
CA ARG A 339 -17.63 -19.16 6.66
C ARG A 339 -16.12 -19.28 6.51
N VAL A 340 -15.67 -19.20 5.26
CA VAL A 340 -14.26 -19.27 4.90
C VAL A 340 -13.65 -17.87 4.95
N ASP A 341 -12.54 -17.69 5.67
CA ASP A 341 -11.73 -16.48 5.66
C ASP A 341 -10.60 -16.56 4.61
N ALA A 342 -10.04 -15.40 4.25
CA ALA A 342 -8.99 -15.32 3.25
C ALA A 342 -7.75 -16.14 3.63
N GLY A 343 -7.34 -16.15 4.90
CA GLY A 343 -6.18 -16.91 5.38
C GLY A 343 -6.35 -18.41 5.16
N THR A 344 -7.50 -18.95 5.57
CA THR A 344 -7.86 -20.35 5.34
C THR A 344 -7.93 -20.69 3.86
N TYR A 345 -8.56 -19.84 3.04
CA TYR A 345 -8.63 -20.04 1.60
C TYR A 345 -7.25 -20.14 0.95
N LEU A 346 -6.39 -19.16 1.20
CA LEU A 346 -5.02 -19.11 0.64
C LEU A 346 -4.14 -20.27 1.09
N ARG A 347 -4.43 -20.81 2.28
CA ARG A 347 -3.72 -21.95 2.83
C ARG A 347 -4.14 -23.27 2.17
N GLU A 348 -5.45 -23.44 1.92
CA GLU A 348 -6.02 -24.73 1.56
C GLU A 348 -6.23 -24.91 0.04
N VAL A 349 -6.46 -23.81 -0.69
CA VAL A 349 -6.80 -23.88 -2.13
C VAL A 349 -5.73 -24.53 -3.01
N HIS A 350 -4.43 -24.43 -2.62
CA HIS A 350 -3.29 -25.01 -3.33
C HIS A 350 -2.51 -26.04 -2.49
N ARG A 351 -3.07 -26.45 -1.34
CA ARG A 351 -2.36 -27.33 -0.41
C ARG A 351 -2.01 -28.69 -1.00
N ALA A 352 -2.87 -29.26 -1.82
CA ALA A 352 -2.58 -30.53 -2.50
C ALA A 352 -1.37 -30.48 -3.42
N GLU A 353 -1.00 -29.28 -3.89
CA GLU A 353 0.18 -29.04 -4.71
C GLU A 353 1.43 -28.68 -3.87
N GLY A 354 1.33 -28.64 -2.55
CA GLY A 354 2.38 -28.19 -1.64
C GLY A 354 2.65 -26.68 -1.75
N LYS A 355 1.65 -25.90 -2.17
CA LYS A 355 1.76 -24.45 -2.39
C LYS A 355 0.80 -23.66 -1.54
N ILE A 356 1.05 -22.35 -1.47
CA ILE A 356 0.18 -21.34 -0.86
C ILE A 356 -0.11 -20.24 -1.89
N GLY A 357 -1.29 -19.64 -1.80
CA GLY A 357 -1.68 -18.48 -2.60
C GLY A 357 -1.20 -17.15 -2.00
N SER A 358 -1.06 -16.14 -2.82
CA SER A 358 -0.81 -14.76 -2.38
C SER A 358 -2.12 -14.07 -2.00
N VAL A 359 -2.09 -13.25 -0.95
CA VAL A 359 -3.23 -12.40 -0.59
C VAL A 359 -3.46 -11.29 -1.64
N TYR A 360 -2.42 -10.93 -2.40
CA TYR A 360 -2.47 -9.92 -3.45
C TYR A 360 -2.99 -10.43 -4.80
N ASP A 361 -2.87 -11.72 -5.06
CA ASP A 361 -3.49 -12.43 -6.21
C ASP A 361 -3.49 -13.92 -5.87
N SER A 362 -4.65 -14.46 -5.50
CA SER A 362 -4.73 -15.82 -4.95
C SER A 362 -4.39 -16.92 -5.97
N ASN A 363 -4.27 -16.58 -7.25
CA ASN A 363 -3.81 -17.45 -8.32
C ASN A 363 -2.28 -17.43 -8.52
N VAL A 364 -1.59 -16.47 -7.87
CA VAL A 364 -0.12 -16.46 -7.80
C VAL A 364 0.33 -17.26 -6.59
N THR A 365 1.14 -18.29 -6.82
CA THR A 365 1.51 -19.26 -5.79
C THR A 365 3.01 -19.40 -5.63
N ALA A 366 3.44 -19.80 -4.43
CA ALA A 366 4.79 -20.32 -4.18
C ALA A 366 4.70 -21.63 -3.39
N TYR A 367 5.82 -22.39 -3.39
CA TYR A 367 5.91 -23.55 -2.51
C TYR A 367 5.80 -23.12 -1.05
N ASP A 368 5.02 -23.89 -0.29
CA ASP A 368 4.92 -23.70 1.15
C ASP A 368 6.20 -24.21 1.83
N PRO A 369 6.93 -23.35 2.53
CA PRO A 369 8.15 -23.82 3.24
C PRO A 369 7.82 -24.72 4.44
N PHE A 370 6.56 -24.73 4.92
CA PHE A 370 6.12 -25.53 6.08
C PHE A 370 4.80 -26.28 5.80
N PRO A 371 4.76 -27.19 4.79
CA PRO A 371 3.50 -27.81 4.34
C PRO A 371 2.82 -28.69 5.39
N TRP A 372 3.56 -29.12 6.42
CA TRP A 372 3.04 -29.88 7.56
C TRP A 372 2.39 -29.00 8.65
N SER A 373 2.59 -27.69 8.62
CA SER A 373 1.98 -26.79 9.60
C SER A 373 0.49 -26.61 9.34
N ALA A 374 -0.31 -26.54 10.40
CA ALA A 374 -1.71 -26.16 10.32
C ALA A 374 -1.89 -24.69 9.96
N GLU A 375 -0.97 -23.85 10.42
CA GLU A 375 -0.98 -22.40 10.19
C GLU A 375 0.03 -22.00 9.11
N ARG A 376 -0.28 -20.92 8.39
CA ARG A 376 0.65 -20.30 7.47
C ARG A 376 1.79 -19.65 8.26
N GLN A 377 3.05 -20.03 7.95
CA GLN A 377 4.25 -19.50 8.60
C GLN A 377 5.17 -18.77 7.62
N SER A 378 4.73 -18.54 6.38
CA SER A 378 5.48 -17.84 5.34
C SER A 378 4.94 -16.45 5.12
N ASN A 379 5.79 -15.57 4.58
CA ASN A 379 5.38 -14.30 4.03
C ASN A 379 4.52 -14.48 2.77
N ASP A 380 4.23 -13.37 2.09
CA ASP A 380 3.42 -13.42 0.89
C ASP A 380 4.27 -13.75 -0.35
N PRO A 381 3.84 -14.72 -1.20
CA PRO A 381 4.56 -15.12 -2.40
C PRO A 381 4.89 -13.98 -3.37
N ILE A 382 3.98 -13.04 -3.56
CA ILE A 382 4.21 -11.90 -4.45
C ILE A 382 5.23 -10.94 -3.84
N LEU A 383 5.04 -10.53 -2.59
CA LEU A 383 5.94 -9.57 -1.95
C LEU A 383 7.37 -10.09 -1.86
N ASP A 384 7.54 -11.34 -1.46
CA ASP A 384 8.88 -11.96 -1.35
C ASP A 384 9.57 -12.01 -2.72
N ALA A 385 8.82 -12.25 -3.80
CA ALA A 385 9.37 -12.26 -5.15
C ALA A 385 9.69 -10.86 -5.69
N LEU A 386 8.95 -9.81 -5.25
CA LEU A 386 9.03 -8.47 -5.82
C LEU A 386 10.07 -7.55 -5.19
N ILE A 387 10.33 -7.67 -3.89
CA ILE A 387 11.16 -6.72 -3.14
C ILE A 387 12.56 -6.61 -3.75
N ALA A 388 13.20 -7.73 -4.05
CA ALA A 388 14.58 -7.75 -4.54
C ALA A 388 14.72 -7.16 -5.95
N PRO A 389 13.98 -7.59 -6.99
CA PRO A 389 14.11 -7.04 -8.33
C PRO A 389 13.67 -5.57 -8.41
N THR A 390 12.61 -5.19 -7.68
CA THR A 390 12.12 -3.80 -7.67
C THR A 390 13.11 -2.85 -7.00
N THR A 391 13.68 -3.26 -5.86
CA THR A 391 14.75 -2.50 -5.17
C THR A 391 15.95 -2.33 -6.10
N SER A 392 16.42 -3.42 -6.70
CA SER A 392 17.60 -3.39 -7.57
C SER A 392 17.39 -2.52 -8.80
N ALA A 393 16.23 -2.61 -9.45
CA ALA A 393 15.89 -1.78 -10.59
C ALA A 393 15.84 -0.30 -10.24
N MET A 394 15.20 0.05 -9.13
CA MET A 394 15.09 1.46 -8.71
C MET A 394 16.43 2.04 -8.29
N VAL A 395 17.23 1.30 -7.52
CA VAL A 395 18.59 1.73 -7.13
C VAL A 395 19.47 1.92 -8.36
N ASP A 396 19.47 0.99 -9.32
CA ASP A 396 20.22 1.13 -10.56
C ASP A 396 19.74 2.35 -11.38
N PHE A 397 18.45 2.55 -11.51
CA PHE A 397 17.89 3.71 -12.19
C PHE A 397 18.33 5.03 -11.52
N VAL A 398 18.16 5.15 -10.22
CA VAL A 398 18.50 6.37 -9.47
C VAL A 398 20.00 6.65 -9.49
N THR A 399 20.83 5.64 -9.19
CA THR A 399 22.26 5.85 -8.96
C THR A 399 23.10 5.81 -10.24
N ARG A 400 22.79 4.90 -11.17
CA ARG A 400 23.54 4.74 -12.42
C ARG A 400 22.93 5.55 -13.55
N THR A 401 21.61 5.47 -13.75
CA THR A 401 20.94 6.13 -14.89
C THR A 401 20.78 7.63 -14.63
N VAL A 402 20.17 8.05 -13.52
CA VAL A 402 20.03 9.48 -13.18
C VAL A 402 21.34 10.04 -12.65
N GLY A 403 22.16 9.21 -12.01
CA GLY A 403 23.43 9.61 -11.42
C GLY A 403 23.28 10.35 -10.08
N TRP A 404 22.14 10.18 -9.40
CA TRP A 404 21.89 10.68 -8.04
C TRP A 404 22.50 9.66 -7.05
N LYS A 405 23.78 9.84 -6.73
CA LYS A 405 24.58 8.85 -5.99
C LYS A 405 24.44 9.05 -4.49
N THR A 406 23.96 8.05 -3.82
CA THR A 406 23.86 7.97 -2.34
C THR A 406 24.33 6.62 -1.84
N THR A 407 24.82 6.58 -0.60
CA THR A 407 25.12 5.33 0.14
C THR A 407 23.97 4.91 1.05
N ALA A 408 22.88 5.68 1.09
CA ALA A 408 21.69 5.33 1.83
C ALA A 408 21.05 4.04 1.27
N ARG A 409 20.46 3.24 2.16
CA ARG A 409 19.71 2.06 1.75
C ARG A 409 18.35 2.48 1.18
N TYR A 410 17.94 1.84 0.08
CA TYR A 410 16.60 1.97 -0.48
C TYR A 410 15.65 0.95 0.14
N HIS A 411 14.52 1.41 0.64
CA HIS A 411 13.47 0.58 1.22
C HIS A 411 12.25 0.54 0.31
N ALA A 412 12.20 -0.43 -0.63
CA ALA A 412 11.00 -0.64 -1.45
C ALA A 412 9.78 -0.96 -0.58
N LEU A 413 10.00 -1.78 0.47
CA LEU A 413 9.03 -2.07 1.51
C LEU A 413 9.74 -2.13 2.88
N SER A 414 9.26 -1.35 3.85
CA SER A 414 9.75 -1.32 5.22
C SER A 414 8.73 -1.94 6.17
N TYR A 415 9.00 -3.14 6.63
CA TYR A 415 8.20 -3.80 7.68
C TYR A 415 8.32 -3.08 9.03
N GLU A 416 9.45 -2.40 9.30
CA GLU A 416 9.65 -1.61 10.50
C GLU A 416 8.64 -0.46 10.57
N VAL A 417 8.48 0.30 9.49
CA VAL A 417 7.46 1.35 9.38
C VAL A 417 6.07 0.76 9.55
N ASN A 418 5.76 -0.35 8.90
CA ASN A 418 4.45 -0.99 8.95
C ASN A 418 4.06 -1.42 10.37
N GLN A 419 5.02 -2.00 11.11
CA GLN A 419 4.82 -2.45 12.50
C GLN A 419 4.75 -1.29 13.49
N ALA A 420 5.48 -0.20 13.23
CA ALA A 420 5.50 0.98 14.08
C ALA A 420 4.29 1.92 13.88
N TRP A 421 3.48 1.67 12.84
CA TRP A 421 2.41 2.55 12.42
C TRP A 421 1.25 2.59 13.41
N ASP A 422 0.87 3.78 13.84
CA ASP A 422 -0.38 4.02 14.57
C ASP A 422 -1.54 4.15 13.57
N ARG A 423 -2.42 3.16 13.56
CA ARG A 423 -3.55 3.08 12.64
C ARG A 423 -4.78 3.88 13.12
N GLY A 424 -4.66 4.56 14.25
CA GLY A 424 -5.76 5.32 14.83
C GLY A 424 -6.91 4.42 15.30
N LYS A 425 -8.12 4.95 15.23
CA LYS A 425 -9.33 4.23 15.63
C LYS A 425 -9.90 3.37 14.50
N PRO A 426 -10.63 2.28 14.80
CA PRO A 426 -11.25 1.44 13.77
C PRO A 426 -12.27 2.16 12.87
N ASP A 427 -12.85 3.27 13.34
CA ASP A 427 -13.81 4.09 12.59
C ASP A 427 -13.16 5.26 11.84
N ASP A 428 -11.83 5.39 11.90
CA ASP A 428 -11.07 6.37 11.12
C ASP A 428 -10.96 5.92 9.66
N THR A 429 -11.83 6.44 8.81
CA THR A 429 -11.96 6.05 7.40
C THR A 429 -11.79 7.27 6.47
N PRO A 430 -11.08 7.12 5.34
CA PRO A 430 -10.89 8.17 4.35
C PRO A 430 -12.16 8.48 3.54
N VAL A 431 -13.22 7.66 3.68
CA VAL A 431 -14.47 7.80 2.92
C VAL A 431 -15.17 9.14 3.21
N GLN A 432 -15.10 9.61 4.46
CA GLN A 432 -15.68 10.90 4.80
C GLN A 432 -14.97 12.06 4.11
N ASP A 433 -13.65 12.04 4.07
CA ASP A 433 -12.86 13.09 3.41
C ASP A 433 -12.99 13.01 1.89
N LEU A 434 -13.11 11.80 1.33
CA LEU A 434 -13.47 11.61 -0.07
C LEU A 434 -14.83 12.27 -0.41
N ARG A 435 -15.84 12.03 0.42
CA ARG A 435 -17.18 12.64 0.26
C ARG A 435 -17.14 14.17 0.33
N LYS A 436 -16.39 14.72 1.30
CA LYS A 436 -16.22 16.17 1.44
C LYS A 436 -15.48 16.77 0.25
N ALA A 437 -14.38 16.15 -0.20
CA ALA A 437 -13.61 16.61 -1.34
C ALA A 437 -14.45 16.65 -2.62
N ILE A 438 -15.23 15.60 -2.89
CA ILE A 438 -16.14 15.55 -4.05
C ILE A 438 -17.26 16.58 -3.94
N ALA A 439 -17.84 16.76 -2.76
CA ALA A 439 -18.95 17.72 -2.53
C ALA A 439 -18.49 19.17 -2.70
N ASN A 440 -17.24 19.48 -2.36
CA ASN A 440 -16.65 20.81 -2.47
C ASN A 440 -16.32 21.22 -3.92
N ASP A 441 -16.10 20.26 -4.82
CA ASP A 441 -15.72 20.55 -6.20
C ASP A 441 -16.62 19.79 -7.19
N PRO A 442 -17.51 20.47 -7.92
CA PRO A 442 -18.40 19.81 -8.87
C PRO A 442 -17.68 19.18 -10.08
N ASN A 443 -16.43 19.57 -10.35
CA ASN A 443 -15.66 19.06 -11.48
C ASN A 443 -14.77 17.87 -11.10
N MET A 444 -14.55 17.63 -9.81
CA MET A 444 -13.69 16.54 -9.35
C MET A 444 -14.32 15.19 -9.69
N ALA A 445 -13.55 14.32 -10.33
CA ALA A 445 -13.95 12.95 -10.64
C ALA A 445 -13.04 11.94 -9.92
N VAL A 446 -13.62 10.78 -9.58
CA VAL A 446 -12.93 9.70 -8.86
C VAL A 446 -13.07 8.39 -9.61
N MET A 447 -11.95 7.72 -9.83
CA MET A 447 -11.90 6.35 -10.35
C MET A 447 -11.37 5.43 -9.26
N ILE A 448 -12.09 4.37 -8.99
CA ILE A 448 -11.67 3.27 -8.13
C ILE A 448 -11.43 2.05 -9.01
N ALA A 449 -10.23 1.51 -8.98
CA ALA A 449 -9.80 0.39 -9.82
C ALA A 449 -9.36 -0.79 -8.95
N HIS A 450 -9.88 -1.98 -9.19
CA HIS A 450 -9.53 -3.20 -8.47
C HIS A 450 -9.19 -4.36 -9.40
N GLY A 451 -8.51 -5.37 -8.86
CA GLY A 451 -8.45 -6.71 -9.46
C GLY A 451 -9.50 -7.63 -8.85
N TRP A 452 -10.00 -8.59 -9.67
CA TRP A 452 -11.00 -9.56 -9.22
C TRP A 452 -10.50 -10.47 -8.10
N ASP A 453 -9.22 -10.89 -8.15
CA ASP A 453 -8.63 -11.93 -7.30
C ASP A 453 -7.93 -11.38 -6.05
N ASP A 454 -8.06 -10.07 -5.81
CA ASP A 454 -7.47 -9.38 -4.65
C ASP A 454 -8.19 -9.78 -3.35
N LEU A 455 -7.44 -10.35 -2.41
CA LEU A 455 -7.90 -10.67 -1.05
C LEU A 455 -7.23 -9.78 0.01
N SER A 456 -6.31 -8.89 -0.41
CA SER A 456 -5.72 -7.86 0.47
C SER A 456 -6.66 -6.67 0.64
N CYS A 457 -7.21 -6.19 -0.48
CA CYS A 457 -8.22 -5.14 -0.54
C CYS A 457 -9.33 -5.57 -1.51
N PRO A 458 -10.22 -6.48 -1.12
CA PRO A 458 -11.21 -7.03 -2.03
C PRO A 458 -12.15 -5.95 -2.60
N PHE A 459 -12.43 -6.02 -3.91
CA PHE A 459 -13.25 -5.03 -4.62
C PHE A 459 -14.65 -4.86 -4.03
N MET A 460 -15.17 -5.89 -3.38
CA MET A 460 -16.51 -5.86 -2.81
C MET A 460 -16.64 -4.85 -1.66
N ALA A 461 -15.57 -4.59 -0.91
CA ALA A 461 -15.55 -3.53 0.11
C ALA A 461 -15.80 -2.16 -0.53
N SER A 462 -15.05 -1.82 -1.59
CA SER A 462 -15.26 -0.58 -2.33
C SER A 462 -16.63 -0.51 -3.00
N ARG A 463 -17.15 -1.63 -3.53
CA ARG A 463 -18.50 -1.71 -4.09
C ARG A 463 -19.56 -1.34 -3.06
N LEU A 464 -19.49 -1.91 -1.86
CA LEU A 464 -20.44 -1.61 -0.78
C LEU A 464 -20.38 -0.14 -0.36
N ILE A 465 -19.18 0.46 -0.36
CA ILE A 465 -18.98 1.88 -0.04
C ILE A 465 -19.58 2.77 -1.14
N VAL A 466 -19.26 2.51 -2.41
CA VAL A 466 -19.71 3.32 -3.55
C VAL A 466 -21.22 3.28 -3.67
N ASP A 467 -21.84 2.11 -3.50
CA ASP A 467 -23.30 1.95 -3.56
C ASP A 467 -24.05 2.73 -2.48
N GLN A 468 -23.35 3.25 -1.46
CA GLN A 468 -23.90 4.07 -0.37
C GLN A 468 -23.49 5.54 -0.46
N MET A 469 -22.76 5.93 -1.52
CA MET A 469 -22.42 7.32 -1.74
C MET A 469 -23.59 8.07 -2.37
N PRO A 470 -23.76 9.35 -2.03
CA PRO A 470 -24.61 10.23 -2.83
C PRO A 470 -24.09 10.35 -4.27
N ASP A 471 -24.97 10.63 -5.21
CA ASP A 471 -24.59 10.86 -6.62
C ASP A 471 -23.85 12.19 -6.87
N PHE A 472 -23.87 13.09 -5.90
CA PHE A 472 -23.27 14.44 -5.97
C PHE A 472 -23.66 15.21 -7.24
N GLY A 473 -24.88 14.97 -7.76
CA GLY A 473 -25.42 15.63 -8.94
C GLY A 473 -24.97 15.05 -10.29
N MET A 474 -24.13 14.01 -10.29
CA MET A 474 -23.68 13.30 -11.49
C MET A 474 -23.45 11.82 -11.19
N ALA A 475 -24.20 10.92 -11.83
CA ALA A 475 -24.17 9.48 -11.56
C ALA A 475 -22.79 8.82 -11.69
N ASP A 476 -21.90 9.36 -12.53
CA ASP A 476 -20.60 8.74 -12.83
C ASP A 476 -19.41 9.49 -12.21
N ARG A 477 -19.63 10.32 -11.19
CA ARG A 477 -18.53 11.04 -10.54
C ARG A 477 -17.57 10.13 -9.78
N VAL A 478 -18.08 9.03 -9.23
CA VAL A 478 -17.30 7.97 -8.62
C VAL A 478 -17.53 6.69 -9.40
N LYS A 479 -16.53 6.26 -10.15
CA LYS A 479 -16.59 5.05 -10.98
C LYS A 479 -15.78 3.95 -10.34
N LEU A 480 -16.33 2.73 -10.27
CA LEU A 480 -15.65 1.52 -9.84
C LEU A 480 -15.49 0.57 -11.02
N ASP A 481 -14.24 0.32 -11.41
CA ASP A 481 -13.86 -0.64 -12.44
C ASP A 481 -13.08 -1.80 -11.82
N VAL A 482 -13.34 -3.02 -12.29
CA VAL A 482 -12.66 -4.24 -11.80
C VAL A 482 -12.09 -5.01 -12.98
N TYR A 483 -10.80 -5.34 -12.90
CA TYR A 483 -10.01 -5.93 -13.97
C TYR A 483 -9.59 -7.37 -13.65
N PRO A 484 -9.27 -8.21 -14.63
CA PRO A 484 -8.63 -9.50 -14.39
C PRO A 484 -7.30 -9.32 -13.64
N GLY A 485 -7.08 -10.14 -12.60
CA GLY A 485 -5.91 -10.10 -11.72
C GLY A 485 -6.22 -9.74 -10.29
N GLY A 486 -5.18 -9.63 -9.48
CA GLY A 486 -5.27 -9.29 -8.07
C GLY A 486 -4.98 -7.82 -7.76
N HIS A 487 -4.36 -7.55 -6.63
CA HIS A 487 -4.04 -6.22 -6.10
C HIS A 487 -3.25 -5.35 -7.08
N MET A 488 -2.26 -5.96 -7.73
CA MET A 488 -1.45 -5.34 -8.77
C MET A 488 -1.93 -5.81 -10.16
N PHE A 489 -3.24 -5.73 -10.43
CA PHE A 489 -3.87 -6.17 -11.69
C PHE A 489 -3.20 -5.55 -12.93
N TYR A 490 -2.65 -4.36 -12.81
CA TYR A 490 -1.91 -3.66 -13.85
C TYR A 490 -0.60 -4.37 -14.27
N SER A 491 -0.15 -5.37 -13.51
CA SER A 491 0.98 -6.23 -13.89
C SER A 491 0.63 -7.11 -15.10
N ARG A 492 -0.65 -7.39 -15.33
CA ARG A 492 -1.18 -8.09 -16.51
C ARG A 492 -1.34 -7.07 -17.64
N SER A 493 -0.82 -7.41 -18.83
CA SER A 493 -0.72 -6.48 -19.97
C SER A 493 -2.08 -5.89 -20.38
N ASP A 494 -3.12 -6.73 -20.48
CA ASP A 494 -4.45 -6.31 -20.94
C ASP A 494 -5.17 -5.47 -19.87
N SER A 495 -5.05 -5.86 -18.61
CA SER A 495 -5.61 -5.09 -17.48
C SER A 495 -4.91 -3.75 -17.34
N GLY A 496 -3.58 -3.70 -17.50
CA GLY A 496 -2.82 -2.45 -17.50
C GLY A 496 -3.20 -1.52 -18.65
N ALA A 497 -3.46 -2.07 -19.86
CA ALA A 497 -3.90 -1.28 -21.00
C ALA A 497 -5.31 -0.70 -20.80
N SER A 498 -6.24 -1.51 -20.29
CA SER A 498 -7.60 -1.08 -19.98
C SER A 498 -7.60 -0.01 -18.88
N PHE A 499 -6.85 -0.23 -17.80
CA PHE A 499 -6.67 0.75 -16.72
C PHE A 499 -6.14 2.09 -17.21
N LYS A 500 -5.13 2.08 -18.10
CA LYS A 500 -4.63 3.32 -18.73
C LYS A 500 -5.70 4.04 -19.54
N ALA A 501 -6.51 3.31 -20.31
CA ALA A 501 -7.56 3.89 -21.14
C ALA A 501 -8.66 4.55 -20.28
N ASP A 502 -9.09 3.86 -19.22
CA ASP A 502 -10.11 4.36 -18.29
C ASP A 502 -9.61 5.57 -17.48
N ALA A 503 -8.36 5.52 -17.01
CA ALA A 503 -7.73 6.64 -16.33
C ALA A 503 -7.60 7.85 -17.27
N ARG A 504 -7.19 7.66 -18.54
CA ARG A 504 -7.12 8.74 -19.53
C ARG A 504 -8.49 9.41 -19.73
N ALA A 505 -9.57 8.64 -19.75
CA ALA A 505 -10.92 9.20 -19.86
C ALA A 505 -11.28 10.11 -18.68
N LEU A 506 -10.79 9.83 -17.47
CA LEU A 506 -10.95 10.70 -16.30
C LEU A 506 -10.28 12.08 -16.50
N PHE A 507 -9.12 12.14 -17.15
CA PHE A 507 -8.35 13.38 -17.37
C PHE A 507 -8.96 14.29 -18.47
N HIS A 508 -9.92 13.80 -19.23
CA HIS A 508 -10.59 14.54 -20.32
C HIS A 508 -12.03 14.92 -19.99
N ARG A 509 -12.46 14.79 -18.74
CA ARG A 509 -13.79 15.19 -18.25
C ARG A 509 -13.91 16.68 -18.01
#